data_2446bb71ef811a6b61c9bb1dae34415b
#
_entry.id   2446bb71ef811a6b61c9bb1dae34415b
#
_cell.length_a   1.000
_cell.length_b   1.000
_cell.length_c   1.000
_cell.angle_alpha   90.00
_cell.angle_beta   90.00
_cell.angle_gamma   90.00
#
_symmetry.space_group_name_H-M   'P 1'
#
loop_
_entity.id
_entity.type
_entity.pdbx_description
1 polymer ?
#
loop_
_entity_poly.entity_id
_entity_poly.type
_entity_poly.pdbx_seq_one_letter_code
_entity_poly.pdbx_strand_id
1 'polypeptide(L)'
;LKTLLSSLLAAALLVATPAVAAEKLTVLLDWFTNPDHAPVITAKTKGFFEAEGLDVELIEPADPAMPPKLVAAGQGDIAISYQPTLHAQIHEGLPLKRIGTLVATPLNSVIVLEDGPVKELSDLKGKKIGFSVSGFEDAMLGQMLKTVGLGFDDVELINVNFALSPSLMSGQVDAVIGAYRNFELTQIEIEGKKGKAFYPEENGVPVFDELIYVVHKDQVEDPRYAKFMAAIEAATIYLTNHPDDAWEAFIGAYPNLDDELNSRAWVDTLPRFAKRPSALDEGRYQRFAEFMAANGLIDEVVPVESYAVEIR
;
A
#
# COMPACT_ATOMS: atom_id res chain seq x y z
N LEU A 1 7.35 -80.98 25.24
CA LEU A 1 7.88 -79.71 25.62
C LEU A 1 7.37 -78.67 24.59
N LYS A 2 6.29 -77.93 24.94
CA LYS A 2 5.64 -76.89 24.04
C LYS A 2 6.08 -75.54 24.51
N THR A 3 6.83 -74.85 23.68
CA THR A 3 7.17 -73.41 23.85
C THR A 3 6.14 -72.55 23.18
N LEU A 4 5.41 -71.77 23.97
CA LEU A 4 4.51 -70.73 23.54
C LEU A 4 5.32 -69.46 23.20
N LEU A 5 5.33 -69.03 21.92
CA LEU A 5 5.78 -67.68 21.51
C LEU A 5 4.60 -66.76 21.62
N SER A 6 4.64 -65.85 22.58
CA SER A 6 3.68 -64.73 22.68
C SER A 6 4.20 -63.55 21.83
N SER A 7 3.56 -63.33 20.71
CA SER A 7 3.82 -62.16 19.88
C SER A 7 3.03 -60.92 20.45
N LEU A 8 3.76 -59.96 21.04
CA LEU A 8 3.23 -58.69 21.39
C LEU A 8 3.09 -57.83 20.11
N LEU A 9 1.89 -57.63 19.65
CA LEU A 9 1.57 -56.66 18.58
C LEU A 9 1.41 -55.29 19.22
N ALA A 10 2.44 -54.44 19.15
CA ALA A 10 2.34 -53.03 19.57
C ALA A 10 1.55 -52.25 18.52
N ALA A 11 0.28 -51.99 18.78
CA ALA A 11 -0.54 -51.08 17.99
C ALA A 11 -0.08 -49.64 18.27
N ALA A 12 0.69 -49.06 17.37
CA ALA A 12 0.96 -47.63 17.36
C ALA A 12 -0.35 -46.86 16.97
N LEU A 13 -1.03 -46.32 17.95
CA LEU A 13 -2.12 -45.34 17.70
C LEU A 13 -1.49 -44.10 17.09
N LEU A 14 -1.61 -43.93 15.77
CA LEU A 14 -1.44 -42.66 15.09
C LEU A 14 -2.58 -41.76 15.56
N VAL A 15 -2.28 -40.87 16.51
CA VAL A 15 -3.16 -39.77 16.86
C VAL A 15 -3.11 -38.79 15.69
N ALA A 16 -4.05 -38.94 14.77
CA ALA A 16 -4.29 -37.89 13.74
C ALA A 16 -4.74 -36.64 14.49
N THR A 17 -3.86 -35.67 14.64
CA THR A 17 -4.26 -34.31 15.02
C THR A 17 -5.24 -33.80 13.94
N PRO A 18 -6.44 -33.34 14.33
CA PRO A 18 -7.33 -32.72 13.34
C PRO A 18 -6.57 -31.56 12.70
N ALA A 19 -6.41 -31.59 11.38
CA ALA A 19 -5.94 -30.43 10.64
C ALA A 19 -7.00 -29.34 10.85
N VAL A 20 -6.65 -28.29 11.60
CA VAL A 20 -7.48 -27.10 11.69
C VAL A 20 -7.50 -26.50 10.29
N ALA A 21 -8.69 -26.34 9.71
CA ALA A 21 -8.81 -25.69 8.41
C ALA A 21 -8.26 -24.27 8.51
N ALA A 22 -7.46 -23.86 7.53
CA ALA A 22 -6.92 -22.51 7.49
C ALA A 22 -8.05 -21.46 7.48
N GLU A 23 -7.88 -20.42 8.25
CA GLU A 23 -8.85 -19.31 8.36
C GLU A 23 -8.73 -18.41 7.13
N LYS A 24 -9.82 -18.25 6.39
CA LYS A 24 -9.84 -17.40 5.19
C LYS A 24 -9.74 -15.93 5.54
N LEU A 25 -8.97 -15.18 4.74
CA LEU A 25 -8.82 -13.76 4.87
C LEU A 25 -8.61 -13.14 3.48
N THR A 26 -9.39 -12.11 3.15
CA THR A 26 -9.33 -11.40 1.88
C THR A 26 -8.61 -10.08 2.05
N VAL A 27 -7.57 -9.85 1.22
CA VAL A 27 -6.82 -8.59 1.16
C VAL A 27 -7.06 -7.93 -0.18
N LEU A 28 -7.64 -6.73 -0.17
CA LEU A 28 -7.85 -5.90 -1.34
C LEU A 28 -6.61 -5.03 -1.55
N LEU A 29 -5.94 -5.18 -2.69
CA LEU A 29 -4.80 -4.36 -3.06
C LEU A 29 -5.28 -2.95 -3.45
N ASP A 30 -4.40 -1.95 -3.35
CA ASP A 30 -4.66 -0.57 -3.75
C ASP A 30 -4.47 -0.33 -5.24
N TRP A 31 -3.66 -1.17 -5.90
CA TRP A 31 -3.27 -1.08 -7.30
C TRP A 31 -3.13 -2.45 -7.94
N PHE A 32 -2.75 -2.51 -9.22
CA PHE A 32 -2.27 -3.75 -9.84
C PHE A 32 -1.08 -4.30 -9.06
N THR A 33 -0.96 -5.63 -9.03
CA THR A 33 0.18 -6.30 -8.41
C THR A 33 1.50 -5.76 -8.97
N ASN A 34 2.37 -5.30 -8.07
CA ASN A 34 3.68 -4.74 -8.39
C ASN A 34 4.64 -4.91 -7.20
N PRO A 35 5.92 -4.53 -7.29
CA PRO A 35 6.89 -4.68 -6.21
C PRO A 35 6.56 -4.01 -4.89
N ASP A 36 5.68 -2.99 -4.84
CA ASP A 36 5.26 -2.36 -3.58
C ASP A 36 4.44 -3.33 -2.71
N HIS A 37 3.90 -4.41 -3.31
CA HIS A 37 3.19 -5.49 -2.61
C HIS A 37 4.11 -6.65 -2.17
N ALA A 38 5.44 -6.53 -2.33
CA ALA A 38 6.36 -7.64 -2.10
C ALA A 38 6.24 -8.33 -0.73
N PRO A 39 6.04 -7.64 0.41
CA PRO A 39 5.84 -8.32 1.70
C PRO A 39 4.63 -9.24 1.72
N VAL A 40 3.51 -8.82 1.16
CA VAL A 40 2.25 -9.60 1.13
C VAL A 40 2.42 -10.82 0.22
N ILE A 41 3.04 -10.62 -0.96
CA ILE A 41 3.29 -11.70 -1.92
C ILE A 41 4.32 -12.68 -1.37
N THR A 42 5.38 -12.21 -0.72
CA THR A 42 6.36 -13.04 -0.04
C THR A 42 5.70 -13.86 1.08
N ALA A 43 4.81 -13.24 1.88
CA ALA A 43 4.07 -13.95 2.91
C ALA A 43 3.25 -15.11 2.33
N LYS A 44 2.64 -14.91 1.18
CA LYS A 44 1.87 -15.94 0.49
C LYS A 44 2.77 -17.00 -0.14
N THR A 45 3.77 -16.62 -0.93
CA THR A 45 4.58 -17.54 -1.73
C THR A 45 5.59 -18.36 -0.91
N LYS A 46 6.02 -17.83 0.24
CA LYS A 46 6.95 -18.51 1.17
C LYS A 46 6.24 -19.19 2.33
N GLY A 47 4.88 -19.22 2.33
CA GLY A 47 4.10 -19.96 3.31
C GLY A 47 4.00 -19.31 4.69
N PHE A 48 4.31 -18.01 4.86
CA PHE A 48 4.20 -17.36 6.17
C PHE A 48 2.74 -17.22 6.61
N PHE A 49 1.79 -17.02 5.70
CA PHE A 49 0.36 -17.03 6.04
C PHE A 49 -0.11 -18.42 6.47
N GLU A 50 0.31 -19.48 5.78
CA GLU A 50 -0.01 -20.87 6.13
C GLU A 50 0.55 -21.26 7.49
N ALA A 51 1.78 -20.78 7.83
CA ALA A 51 2.40 -21.01 9.13
C ALA A 51 1.58 -20.39 10.29
N GLU A 52 0.87 -19.30 10.04
CA GLU A 52 -0.07 -18.66 10.97
C GLU A 52 -1.49 -19.26 10.89
N GLY A 53 -1.70 -20.27 10.04
CA GLY A 53 -3.01 -20.91 9.85
C GLY A 53 -3.99 -20.06 9.03
N LEU A 54 -3.49 -19.18 8.17
CA LEU A 54 -4.30 -18.32 7.29
C LEU A 54 -4.29 -18.82 5.85
N ASP A 55 -5.45 -18.72 5.19
CA ASP A 55 -5.62 -18.85 3.74
C ASP A 55 -5.95 -17.45 3.19
N VAL A 56 -4.94 -16.76 2.65
CA VAL A 56 -5.05 -15.36 2.24
C VAL A 56 -5.29 -15.27 0.73
N GLU A 57 -6.40 -14.63 0.36
CA GLU A 57 -6.74 -14.25 -1.01
C GLU A 57 -6.34 -12.78 -1.25
N LEU A 58 -5.59 -12.53 -2.33
CA LEU A 58 -5.20 -11.17 -2.76
C LEU A 58 -6.05 -10.80 -3.97
N ILE A 59 -6.70 -9.63 -3.92
CA ILE A 59 -7.61 -9.16 -4.98
C ILE A 59 -7.15 -7.78 -5.46
N GLU A 60 -6.85 -7.68 -6.74
CA GLU A 60 -6.58 -6.40 -7.40
C GLU A 60 -7.87 -5.59 -7.56
N PRO A 61 -7.82 -4.25 -7.39
CA PRO A 61 -9.01 -3.43 -7.52
C PRO A 61 -9.41 -3.20 -8.98
N ALA A 62 -10.71 -3.08 -9.22
CA ALA A 62 -11.25 -2.58 -10.48
C ALA A 62 -11.16 -1.05 -10.60
N ASP A 63 -11.08 -0.36 -9.46
CA ASP A 63 -10.93 1.09 -9.30
C ASP A 63 -10.04 1.35 -8.07
N PRO A 64 -8.94 2.13 -8.20
CA PRO A 64 -7.96 2.31 -7.13
C PRO A 64 -8.52 3.05 -5.90
N ALA A 65 -9.64 3.76 -6.02
CA ALA A 65 -10.28 4.44 -4.89
C ALA A 65 -11.25 3.56 -4.08
N MET A 66 -11.48 2.30 -4.51
CA MET A 66 -12.50 1.44 -3.93
C MET A 66 -12.08 0.57 -2.74
N PRO A 67 -10.86 0.04 -2.63
CA PRO A 67 -10.51 -0.98 -1.63
C PRO A 67 -10.91 -0.64 -0.19
N PRO A 68 -10.56 0.53 0.39
CA PRO A 68 -10.98 0.86 1.75
C PRO A 68 -12.50 1.02 1.89
N LYS A 69 -13.19 1.49 0.85
CA LYS A 69 -14.67 1.62 0.86
C LYS A 69 -15.36 0.25 0.87
N LEU A 70 -14.78 -0.74 0.18
CA LEU A 70 -15.29 -2.12 0.19
C LEU A 70 -15.11 -2.74 1.59
N VAL A 71 -13.96 -2.54 2.23
CA VAL A 71 -13.75 -3.00 3.62
C VAL A 71 -14.72 -2.29 4.58
N ALA A 72 -14.92 -0.98 4.44
CA ALA A 72 -15.91 -0.24 5.22
C ALA A 72 -17.36 -0.78 5.03
N ALA A 73 -17.64 -1.34 3.86
CA ALA A 73 -18.92 -1.98 3.54
C ALA A 73 -18.99 -3.48 3.91
N GLY A 74 -17.93 -4.06 4.51
CA GLY A 74 -17.86 -5.48 4.86
C GLY A 74 -17.67 -6.42 3.67
N GLN A 75 -17.12 -5.91 2.56
CA GLN A 75 -16.88 -6.68 1.32
C GLN A 75 -15.39 -7.07 1.14
N GLY A 76 -14.65 -7.15 2.23
CA GLY A 76 -13.27 -7.57 2.33
C GLY A 76 -12.81 -7.46 3.77
N ASP A 77 -11.77 -8.19 4.14
CA ASP A 77 -11.27 -8.19 5.52
C ASP A 77 -10.24 -7.06 5.74
N ILE A 78 -9.29 -6.92 4.82
CA ILE A 78 -8.21 -5.91 4.88
C ILE A 78 -8.16 -5.20 3.54
N ALA A 79 -7.91 -3.89 3.54
CA ALA A 79 -7.50 -3.15 2.35
C ALA A 79 -6.09 -2.58 2.54
N ILE A 80 -5.29 -2.59 1.46
CA ILE A 80 -4.16 -1.69 1.35
C ILE A 80 -4.72 -0.31 0.97
N SER A 81 -4.26 0.72 1.66
CA SER A 81 -4.72 2.09 1.54
C SER A 81 -3.57 3.05 1.87
N TYR A 82 -3.85 4.33 1.91
CA TYR A 82 -2.88 5.40 2.16
C TYR A 82 -3.20 6.13 3.46
N GLN A 83 -2.17 6.53 4.22
CA GLN A 83 -2.42 7.26 5.49
C GLN A 83 -3.27 8.53 5.27
N PRO A 84 -2.99 9.41 4.28
CA PRO A 84 -3.82 10.59 4.04
C PRO A 84 -5.27 10.27 3.66
N THR A 85 -5.48 9.21 2.85
CA THR A 85 -6.84 8.73 2.51
C THR A 85 -7.59 8.29 3.75
N LEU A 86 -6.95 7.57 4.67
CA LEU A 86 -7.58 7.16 5.92
C LEU A 86 -8.06 8.37 6.72
N HIS A 87 -7.23 9.43 6.85
CA HIS A 87 -7.65 10.66 7.56
C HIS A 87 -8.89 11.29 6.94
N ALA A 88 -8.96 11.40 5.61
CA ALA A 88 -10.12 11.94 4.92
C ALA A 88 -11.37 11.05 5.14
N GLN A 89 -11.23 9.74 4.93
CA GLN A 89 -12.35 8.80 4.97
C GLN A 89 -12.96 8.64 6.37
N ILE A 90 -12.18 8.71 7.44
CA ILE A 90 -12.75 8.68 8.81
C ILE A 90 -13.57 9.95 9.10
N HIS A 91 -13.20 11.11 8.54
CA HIS A 91 -13.97 12.36 8.66
C HIS A 91 -15.23 12.34 7.78
N GLU A 92 -15.22 11.58 6.69
CA GLU A 92 -16.41 11.26 5.90
C GLU A 92 -17.33 10.23 6.61
N GLY A 93 -16.90 9.70 7.76
CA GLY A 93 -17.66 8.75 8.57
C GLY A 93 -17.45 7.27 8.21
N LEU A 94 -16.47 6.94 7.37
CA LEU A 94 -16.17 5.55 7.05
C LEU A 94 -15.63 4.82 8.31
N PRO A 95 -16.16 3.62 8.63
CA PRO A 95 -15.77 2.86 9.82
C PRO A 95 -14.45 2.10 9.60
N LEU A 96 -13.36 2.82 9.38
CA LEU A 96 -12.04 2.26 9.10
C LEU A 96 -11.08 2.43 10.27
N LYS A 97 -10.13 1.50 10.39
CA LYS A 97 -9.04 1.57 11.35
C LYS A 97 -7.74 0.99 10.76
N ARG A 98 -6.63 1.73 10.89
CA ARG A 98 -5.29 1.25 10.51
C ARG A 98 -4.83 0.21 11.51
N ILE A 99 -4.28 -0.91 11.00
CA ILE A 99 -3.68 -2.00 11.79
C ILE A 99 -2.19 -2.20 11.51
N GLY A 100 -1.66 -1.62 10.43
CA GLY A 100 -0.26 -1.78 10.06
C GLY A 100 0.19 -0.86 8.94
N THR A 101 1.51 -0.82 8.71
CA THR A 101 2.17 -0.09 7.63
C THR A 101 2.88 -1.08 6.71
N LEU A 102 2.69 -0.94 5.41
CA LEU A 102 3.41 -1.69 4.37
C LEU A 102 4.62 -0.90 3.89
N VAL A 103 4.41 0.34 3.42
CA VAL A 103 5.47 1.25 2.97
C VAL A 103 5.50 2.48 3.88
N ALA A 104 6.62 2.68 4.59
CA ALA A 104 6.74 3.64 5.69
C ALA A 104 7.26 5.03 5.25
N THR A 105 7.49 5.24 3.96
CA THR A 105 7.98 6.51 3.40
C THR A 105 7.19 6.93 2.18
N PRO A 106 7.01 8.24 1.92
CA PRO A 106 6.30 8.72 0.74
C PRO A 106 6.92 8.20 -0.56
N LEU A 107 6.07 7.68 -1.43
CA LEU A 107 6.38 7.32 -2.83
C LEU A 107 5.75 8.31 -3.80
N ASN A 108 4.59 8.82 -3.46
CA ASN A 108 3.80 9.74 -4.26
C ASN A 108 4.60 10.99 -4.66
N SER A 109 4.34 11.48 -5.85
CA SER A 109 4.96 12.68 -6.40
C SER A 109 4.10 13.32 -7.47
N VAL A 110 4.34 14.61 -7.74
CA VAL A 110 3.91 15.24 -8.98
C VAL A 110 4.99 14.96 -10.02
N ILE A 111 4.64 14.26 -11.12
CA ILE A 111 5.57 13.96 -12.21
C ILE A 111 5.17 14.75 -13.45
N VAL A 112 6.18 15.31 -14.12
CA VAL A 112 6.08 16.01 -15.40
C VAL A 112 7.12 15.47 -16.36
N LEU A 113 6.96 15.69 -17.67
CA LEU A 113 8.04 15.40 -18.63
C LEU A 113 9.07 16.53 -18.61
N GLU A 114 10.38 16.18 -18.61
CA GLU A 114 11.46 17.15 -18.63
C GLU A 114 11.45 18.05 -19.88
N ASP A 115 11.01 17.53 -21.02
CA ASP A 115 10.84 18.26 -22.27
C ASP A 115 9.45 18.91 -22.40
N GLY A 116 8.55 18.68 -21.43
CA GLY A 116 7.20 19.22 -21.38
C GLY A 116 7.14 20.73 -21.01
N PRO A 117 5.93 21.28 -20.91
CA PRO A 117 5.72 22.71 -20.64
C PRO A 117 5.95 23.10 -19.18
N VAL A 118 6.02 22.14 -18.25
CA VAL A 118 6.15 22.37 -16.80
C VAL A 118 7.60 22.09 -16.39
N LYS A 119 8.28 23.11 -15.84
CA LYS A 119 9.67 23.01 -15.34
C LYS A 119 9.76 23.17 -13.83
N GLU A 120 8.80 23.89 -13.26
CA GLU A 120 8.63 24.12 -11.82
C GLU A 120 7.15 24.12 -11.46
N LEU A 121 6.81 24.01 -10.17
CA LEU A 121 5.42 23.91 -9.72
C LEU A 121 4.57 25.13 -10.11
N SER A 122 5.17 26.32 -10.21
CA SER A 122 4.47 27.53 -10.66
C SER A 122 3.99 27.46 -12.11
N ASP A 123 4.61 26.64 -12.96
CA ASP A 123 4.21 26.41 -14.35
C ASP A 123 2.92 25.58 -14.49
N LEU A 124 2.43 25.01 -13.38
CA LEU A 124 1.16 24.26 -13.35
C LEU A 124 -0.06 25.16 -13.59
N LYS A 125 0.09 26.48 -13.52
CA LYS A 125 -1.01 27.40 -13.80
C LYS A 125 -1.60 27.19 -15.20
N GLY A 126 -2.91 26.93 -15.26
CA GLY A 126 -3.65 26.64 -16.49
C GLY A 126 -3.35 25.27 -17.10
N LYS A 127 -2.71 24.36 -16.34
CA LYS A 127 -2.35 23.02 -16.81
C LYS A 127 -3.35 21.97 -16.40
N LYS A 128 -3.34 20.86 -17.16
CA LYS A 128 -4.08 19.63 -16.87
C LYS A 128 -3.25 18.72 -16.00
N ILE A 129 -3.80 18.32 -14.85
CA ILE A 129 -3.14 17.43 -13.91
C ILE A 129 -3.97 16.15 -13.78
N GLY A 130 -3.38 15.03 -14.17
CA GLY A 130 -3.98 13.70 -14.02
C GLY A 130 -3.87 13.22 -12.57
N PHE A 131 -4.92 12.54 -12.07
CA PHE A 131 -4.94 11.89 -10.78
C PHE A 131 -5.68 10.55 -10.85
N SER A 132 -5.46 9.67 -9.85
CA SER A 132 -6.07 8.33 -9.77
C SER A 132 -6.99 8.17 -8.57
N VAL A 133 -6.56 8.63 -7.39
CA VAL A 133 -7.29 8.46 -6.11
C VAL A 133 -7.72 9.82 -5.59
N SER A 134 -9.00 10.15 -5.79
CA SER A 134 -9.57 11.42 -5.31
C SER A 134 -9.59 11.49 -3.78
N GLY A 135 -9.47 12.72 -3.26
CA GLY A 135 -9.45 13.04 -1.83
C GLY A 135 -8.05 13.02 -1.22
N PHE A 136 -7.20 12.10 -1.59
CA PHE A 136 -5.83 11.95 -1.13
C PHE A 136 -4.85 12.82 -1.96
N GLU A 137 -4.86 12.61 -3.26
CA GLU A 137 -3.96 13.31 -4.18
C GLU A 137 -4.29 14.79 -4.24
N ASP A 138 -5.58 15.14 -4.13
CA ASP A 138 -6.05 16.52 -4.04
C ASP A 138 -5.45 17.27 -2.84
N ALA A 139 -5.42 16.62 -1.66
CA ALA A 139 -4.88 17.21 -0.45
C ALA A 139 -3.39 17.58 -0.58
N MET A 140 -2.59 16.66 -1.13
CA MET A 140 -1.16 16.89 -1.36
C MET A 140 -0.93 17.94 -2.43
N LEU A 141 -1.60 17.82 -3.58
CA LEU A 141 -1.49 18.76 -4.67
C LEU A 141 -1.87 20.16 -4.23
N GLY A 142 -2.99 20.32 -3.48
CA GLY A 142 -3.43 21.61 -2.96
C GLY A 142 -2.38 22.33 -2.13
N GLN A 143 -1.67 21.58 -1.25
CA GLN A 143 -0.55 22.14 -0.50
C GLN A 143 0.63 22.52 -1.39
N MET A 144 1.01 21.65 -2.33
CA MET A 144 2.11 21.92 -3.26
C MET A 144 1.83 23.16 -4.13
N LEU A 145 0.62 23.31 -4.65
CA LEU A 145 0.17 24.50 -5.38
C LEU A 145 0.24 25.76 -4.51
N LYS A 146 -0.19 25.68 -3.25
CA LYS A 146 -0.17 26.78 -2.30
C LYS A 146 1.25 27.33 -2.05
N THR A 147 2.28 26.46 -2.08
CA THR A 147 3.69 26.89 -1.90
C THR A 147 4.17 27.84 -3.01
N VAL A 148 3.52 27.78 -4.18
CA VAL A 148 3.85 28.64 -5.35
C VAL A 148 2.74 29.66 -5.67
N GLY A 149 1.82 29.89 -4.72
CA GLY A 149 0.75 30.89 -4.83
C GLY A 149 -0.38 30.49 -5.79
N LEU A 150 -0.56 29.20 -6.06
CA LEU A 150 -1.64 28.65 -6.87
C LEU A 150 -2.67 27.94 -5.99
N GLY A 151 -3.84 27.69 -6.57
CA GLY A 151 -4.93 26.91 -6.00
C GLY A 151 -5.59 26.01 -7.05
N PHE A 152 -6.61 25.25 -6.64
CA PHE A 152 -7.35 24.37 -7.57
C PHE A 152 -8.04 25.11 -8.71
N ASP A 153 -8.43 26.36 -8.52
CA ASP A 153 -9.03 27.19 -9.58
C ASP A 153 -8.02 27.55 -10.69
N ASP A 154 -6.71 27.38 -10.42
CA ASP A 154 -5.64 27.65 -11.37
C ASP A 154 -5.27 26.43 -12.24
N VAL A 155 -5.83 25.25 -11.99
CA VAL A 155 -5.48 23.99 -12.68
C VAL A 155 -6.73 23.21 -13.09
N GLU A 156 -6.60 22.29 -14.06
CA GLU A 156 -7.68 21.38 -14.46
C GLU A 156 -7.32 19.97 -13.99
N LEU A 157 -8.13 19.38 -13.09
CA LEU A 157 -7.95 18.02 -12.59
C LEU A 157 -8.67 17.01 -13.49
N ILE A 158 -7.98 15.96 -13.92
CA ILE A 158 -8.52 14.92 -14.79
C ILE A 158 -8.29 13.57 -14.13
N ASN A 159 -9.37 12.85 -13.81
CA ASN A 159 -9.23 11.46 -13.35
C ASN A 159 -8.78 10.59 -14.52
N VAL A 160 -7.59 10.01 -14.39
CA VAL A 160 -6.97 9.13 -15.39
C VAL A 160 -6.99 7.66 -14.95
N ASN A 161 -7.62 7.36 -13.81
CA ASN A 161 -7.69 6.03 -13.26
C ASN A 161 -6.27 5.40 -13.17
N PHE A 162 -6.04 4.20 -13.67
CA PHE A 162 -4.74 3.54 -13.66
C PHE A 162 -3.74 4.06 -14.73
N ALA A 163 -4.10 5.07 -15.52
CA ALA A 163 -3.33 5.51 -16.68
C ALA A 163 -2.44 6.74 -16.42
N LEU A 164 -1.77 6.84 -15.25
CA LEU A 164 -0.92 7.98 -14.89
C LEU A 164 0.18 8.25 -15.94
N SER A 165 1.14 7.34 -16.08
CA SER A 165 2.24 7.49 -17.04
C SER A 165 1.76 7.56 -18.49
N PRO A 166 0.84 6.71 -18.98
CA PRO A 166 0.32 6.80 -20.33
C PRO A 166 -0.34 8.15 -20.65
N SER A 167 -1.12 8.70 -19.73
CA SER A 167 -1.79 10.00 -19.93
C SER A 167 -0.80 11.16 -20.01
N LEU A 168 0.26 11.12 -19.17
CA LEU A 168 1.34 12.10 -19.21
C LEU A 168 2.15 11.98 -20.51
N MET A 169 2.57 10.77 -20.88
CA MET A 169 3.41 10.54 -22.05
C MET A 169 2.70 10.83 -23.38
N SER A 170 1.38 10.66 -23.44
CA SER A 170 0.58 11.00 -24.63
C SER A 170 0.23 12.50 -24.72
N GLY A 171 0.48 13.29 -23.65
CA GLY A 171 0.10 14.71 -23.60
C GLY A 171 -1.40 14.93 -23.35
N GLN A 172 -2.13 13.92 -22.87
CA GLN A 172 -3.51 14.07 -22.40
C GLN A 172 -3.55 15.00 -21.18
N VAL A 173 -2.52 14.92 -20.34
CA VAL A 173 -2.27 15.79 -19.19
C VAL A 173 -0.84 16.33 -19.21
N ASP A 174 -0.62 17.49 -18.57
CA ASP A 174 0.69 18.15 -18.50
C ASP A 174 1.53 17.67 -17.29
N ALA A 175 0.85 17.17 -16.27
CA ALA A 175 1.43 16.60 -15.05
C ALA A 175 0.54 15.48 -14.52
N VAL A 176 1.06 14.64 -13.65
CA VAL A 176 0.30 13.66 -12.87
C VAL A 176 0.67 13.77 -11.39
N ILE A 177 -0.31 13.66 -10.50
CA ILE A 177 -0.15 13.42 -9.06
C ILE A 177 -0.58 11.99 -8.76
N GLY A 178 -0.03 11.36 -7.72
CA GLY A 178 -0.28 9.94 -7.42
C GLY A 178 0.76 9.00 -8.04
N ALA A 179 1.61 9.52 -8.91
CA ALA A 179 2.67 8.76 -9.54
C ALA A 179 3.83 8.50 -8.58
N TYR A 180 4.26 7.24 -8.50
CA TYR A 180 5.30 6.81 -7.59
C TYR A 180 6.70 6.99 -8.17
N ARG A 181 7.61 7.52 -7.34
CA ARG A 181 9.00 7.80 -7.71
C ARG A 181 9.83 6.54 -8.04
N ASN A 182 9.43 5.39 -7.51
CA ASN A 182 10.07 4.10 -7.76
C ASN A 182 9.46 3.32 -8.94
N PHE A 183 8.29 3.72 -9.44
CA PHE A 183 7.56 2.98 -10.47
C PHE A 183 7.30 3.85 -11.71
N GLU A 184 6.46 4.89 -11.65
CA GLU A 184 6.10 5.70 -12.81
C GLU A 184 7.26 6.48 -13.41
N LEU A 185 8.20 7.00 -12.59
CA LEU A 185 9.42 7.61 -13.14
C LEU A 185 10.25 6.62 -13.94
N THR A 186 10.41 5.41 -13.43
CA THR A 186 11.13 4.32 -14.10
C THR A 186 10.41 3.92 -15.40
N GLN A 187 9.08 3.81 -15.38
CA GLN A 187 8.28 3.51 -16.55
C GLN A 187 8.47 4.54 -17.67
N ILE A 188 8.43 5.83 -17.32
CA ILE A 188 8.64 6.93 -18.27
C ILE A 188 10.04 6.84 -18.90
N GLU A 189 11.05 6.49 -18.10
CA GLU A 189 12.43 6.36 -18.57
C GLU A 189 12.60 5.16 -19.54
N ILE A 190 12.02 4.00 -19.21
CA ILE A 190 12.04 2.80 -20.05
C ILE A 190 11.36 3.08 -21.41
N GLU A 191 10.30 3.89 -21.44
CA GLU A 191 9.61 4.33 -22.64
C GLU A 191 10.40 5.42 -23.43
N GLY A 192 11.65 5.70 -23.03
CA GLY A 192 12.55 6.61 -23.73
C GLY A 192 12.27 8.10 -23.51
N LYS A 193 11.47 8.44 -22.51
CA LYS A 193 11.23 9.81 -22.06
C LYS A 193 11.96 10.10 -20.74
N LYS A 194 11.99 11.38 -20.35
CA LYS A 194 12.54 11.78 -19.05
C LYS A 194 11.45 12.42 -18.20
N GLY A 195 11.21 11.84 -17.05
CA GLY A 195 10.35 12.38 -16.01
C GLY A 195 11.13 13.26 -15.03
N LYS A 196 10.46 14.28 -14.50
CA LYS A 196 10.91 15.07 -13.36
C LYS A 196 9.84 14.99 -12.27
N ALA A 197 10.26 14.63 -11.06
CA ALA A 197 9.36 14.56 -9.91
C ALA A 197 9.53 15.77 -8.99
N PHE A 198 8.39 16.22 -8.44
CA PHE A 198 8.32 17.14 -7.30
C PHE A 198 7.74 16.37 -6.13
N TYR A 199 8.47 16.33 -5.02
CA TYR A 199 8.12 15.53 -3.86
C TYR A 199 7.25 16.32 -2.88
N PRO A 200 6.11 15.75 -2.41
CA PRO A 200 5.22 16.43 -1.46
C PRO A 200 5.94 16.86 -0.19
N GLU A 201 6.81 16.01 0.37
CA GLU A 201 7.56 16.29 1.60
C GLU A 201 8.58 17.43 1.47
N GLU A 202 9.00 17.77 0.25
CA GLU A 202 9.84 18.95 -0.05
C GLU A 202 9.00 20.21 -0.32
N ASN A 203 7.69 20.04 -0.46
CA ASN A 203 6.75 21.10 -0.84
C ASN A 203 5.63 21.29 0.18
N GLY A 204 5.97 21.16 1.47
CA GLY A 204 5.13 21.56 2.60
C GLY A 204 4.14 20.50 3.09
N VAL A 205 4.19 19.27 2.59
CA VAL A 205 3.41 18.14 3.10
C VAL A 205 4.26 17.39 4.13
N PRO A 206 3.77 17.12 5.34
CA PRO A 206 4.50 16.30 6.31
C PRO A 206 4.74 14.88 5.80
N VAL A 207 5.84 14.24 6.24
CA VAL A 207 6.10 12.83 5.95
C VAL A 207 4.99 11.95 6.50
N PHE A 208 4.54 10.98 5.71
CA PHE A 208 3.45 10.05 6.02
C PHE A 208 3.81 8.61 5.62
N ASP A 209 3.01 7.65 6.10
CA ASP A 209 3.08 6.27 5.64
C ASP A 209 2.37 6.16 4.27
N GLU A 210 3.11 5.75 3.24
CA GLU A 210 2.52 5.65 1.89
C GLU A 210 1.46 4.57 1.83
N LEU A 211 1.82 3.33 2.15
CA LEU A 211 0.89 2.20 2.13
C LEU A 211 0.66 1.65 3.52
N ILE A 212 -0.61 1.52 3.89
CA ILE A 212 -1.07 1.02 5.19
C ILE A 212 -2.10 -0.08 5.01
N TYR A 213 -2.26 -0.92 6.04
CA TYR A 213 -3.33 -1.89 6.13
C TYR A 213 -4.48 -1.31 6.95
N VAL A 214 -5.68 -1.31 6.39
CA VAL A 214 -6.90 -0.85 7.06
C VAL A 214 -7.95 -1.95 7.12
N VAL A 215 -8.71 -1.98 8.21
CA VAL A 215 -9.79 -2.92 8.48
C VAL A 215 -11.06 -2.17 8.89
N HIS A 216 -12.20 -2.85 8.91
CA HIS A 216 -13.40 -2.30 9.51
C HIS A 216 -13.19 -2.12 11.02
N LYS A 217 -13.46 -0.93 11.57
CA LYS A 217 -13.14 -0.59 12.97
C LYS A 217 -13.77 -1.52 14.00
N ASP A 218 -14.98 -2.03 13.73
CA ASP A 218 -15.71 -2.92 14.66
C ASP A 218 -15.17 -4.36 14.62
N GLN A 219 -14.27 -4.69 13.68
CA GLN A 219 -13.63 -5.99 13.54
C GLN A 219 -12.16 -5.98 13.97
N VAL A 220 -11.66 -4.87 14.51
CA VAL A 220 -10.22 -4.71 14.85
C VAL A 220 -9.69 -5.76 15.82
N GLU A 221 -10.56 -6.36 16.66
CA GLU A 221 -10.22 -7.41 17.60
C GLU A 221 -10.24 -8.83 16.99
N ASP A 222 -10.49 -8.97 15.68
CA ASP A 222 -10.43 -10.27 15.01
C ASP A 222 -9.02 -10.86 15.11
N PRO A 223 -8.85 -12.06 15.70
CA PRO A 223 -7.54 -12.67 15.90
C PRO A 223 -6.78 -12.97 14.60
N ARG A 224 -7.46 -13.05 13.47
CA ARG A 224 -6.83 -13.23 12.16
C ARG A 224 -5.91 -12.07 11.81
N TYR A 225 -6.20 -10.85 12.28
CA TYR A 225 -5.37 -9.67 11.98
C TYR A 225 -4.02 -9.71 12.70
N ALA A 226 -3.95 -10.21 13.92
CA ALA A 226 -2.68 -10.41 14.62
C ALA A 226 -1.81 -11.45 13.89
N LYS A 227 -2.40 -12.57 13.45
CA LYS A 227 -1.74 -13.60 12.63
C LYS A 227 -1.25 -13.02 11.29
N PHE A 228 -2.10 -12.25 10.61
CA PHE A 228 -1.74 -11.57 9.38
C PHE A 228 -0.53 -10.66 9.57
N MET A 229 -0.55 -9.80 10.58
CA MET A 229 0.56 -8.87 10.85
C MET A 229 1.85 -9.60 11.24
N ALA A 230 1.78 -10.72 11.98
CA ALA A 230 2.93 -11.56 12.29
C ALA A 230 3.54 -12.18 11.01
N ALA A 231 2.71 -12.68 10.11
CA ALA A 231 3.14 -13.21 8.82
C ALA A 231 3.80 -12.14 7.93
N ILE A 232 3.23 -10.92 7.90
CA ILE A 232 3.80 -9.78 7.15
C ILE A 232 5.16 -9.37 7.74
N GLU A 233 5.31 -9.32 9.07
CA GLU A 233 6.59 -9.00 9.71
C GLU A 233 7.66 -10.05 9.36
N ALA A 234 7.33 -11.34 9.48
CA ALA A 234 8.22 -12.42 9.11
C ALA A 234 8.62 -12.37 7.62
N ALA A 235 7.66 -12.12 6.73
CA ALA A 235 7.91 -11.97 5.30
C ALA A 235 8.77 -10.75 4.98
N THR A 236 8.55 -9.63 5.66
CA THR A 236 9.36 -8.41 5.47
C THR A 236 10.80 -8.61 5.92
N ILE A 237 11.00 -9.29 7.05
CA ILE A 237 12.35 -9.69 7.51
C ILE A 237 13.00 -10.63 6.50
N TYR A 238 12.24 -11.62 6.01
CA TYR A 238 12.75 -12.59 5.03
C TYR A 238 13.20 -11.91 3.74
N LEU A 239 12.32 -11.14 3.10
CA LEU A 239 12.63 -10.48 1.83
C LEU A 239 13.77 -9.46 1.96
N THR A 240 13.94 -8.82 3.13
CA THR A 240 15.06 -7.90 3.40
C THR A 240 16.39 -8.64 3.47
N ASN A 241 16.40 -9.86 4.01
CA ASN A 241 17.62 -10.67 4.18
C ASN A 241 17.90 -11.58 2.98
N HIS A 242 16.88 -11.90 2.17
CA HIS A 242 16.94 -12.81 1.02
C HIS A 242 16.24 -12.20 -0.20
N PRO A 243 16.65 -10.98 -0.66
CA PRO A 243 15.92 -10.24 -1.70
C PRO A 243 15.86 -10.99 -3.03
N ASP A 244 16.91 -11.69 -3.42
CA ASP A 244 16.96 -12.42 -4.69
C ASP A 244 16.00 -13.62 -4.68
N ASP A 245 15.99 -14.39 -3.57
CA ASP A 245 15.08 -15.53 -3.44
C ASP A 245 13.61 -15.10 -3.30
N ALA A 246 13.35 -13.95 -2.67
CA ALA A 246 12.02 -13.36 -2.61
C ALA A 246 11.58 -12.83 -3.99
N TRP A 247 12.49 -12.25 -4.79
CA TRP A 247 12.23 -11.84 -6.16
C TRP A 247 11.88 -13.04 -7.05
N GLU A 248 12.67 -14.11 -7.00
CA GLU A 248 12.39 -15.36 -7.73
C GLU A 248 10.99 -15.92 -7.40
N ALA A 249 10.60 -15.88 -6.13
CA ALA A 249 9.27 -16.31 -5.72
C ALA A 249 8.16 -15.37 -6.22
N PHE A 250 8.44 -14.07 -6.26
CA PHE A 250 7.52 -13.04 -6.77
C PHE A 250 7.26 -13.26 -8.27
N ILE A 251 8.30 -13.31 -9.10
CA ILE A 251 8.15 -13.53 -10.56
C ILE A 251 7.67 -14.96 -10.89
N GLY A 252 7.98 -15.94 -10.03
CA GLY A 252 7.44 -17.30 -10.15
C GLY A 252 5.91 -17.35 -9.98
N ALA A 253 5.36 -16.51 -9.10
CA ALA A 253 3.91 -16.37 -8.91
C ALA A 253 3.27 -15.46 -9.96
N TYR A 254 4.00 -14.46 -10.45
CA TYR A 254 3.54 -13.46 -11.42
C TYR A 254 4.52 -13.32 -12.60
N PRO A 255 4.61 -14.33 -13.51
CA PRO A 255 5.62 -14.34 -14.58
C PRO A 255 5.51 -13.17 -15.58
N ASN A 256 4.35 -12.53 -15.67
CA ASN A 256 4.13 -11.33 -16.47
C ASN A 256 4.80 -10.06 -15.89
N LEU A 257 5.31 -10.13 -14.67
CA LEU A 257 6.03 -9.05 -14.00
C LEU A 257 7.56 -9.26 -14.00
N ASP A 258 8.06 -10.28 -14.71
CA ASP A 258 9.50 -10.48 -14.93
C ASP A 258 9.98 -9.58 -16.05
N ASP A 259 10.11 -8.28 -15.76
CA ASP A 259 10.52 -7.24 -16.71
C ASP A 259 11.45 -6.20 -16.03
N GLU A 260 11.99 -5.29 -16.85
CA GLU A 260 12.92 -4.25 -16.38
C GLU A 260 12.25 -3.29 -15.39
N LEU A 261 10.99 -2.92 -15.60
CA LEU A 261 10.26 -2.00 -14.73
C LEU A 261 10.14 -2.57 -13.31
N ASN A 262 9.61 -3.79 -13.22
CA ASN A 262 9.39 -4.44 -11.93
C ASN A 262 10.70 -4.80 -11.24
N SER A 263 11.74 -5.21 -11.97
CA SER A 263 13.07 -5.49 -11.41
C SER A 263 13.71 -4.23 -10.81
N ARG A 264 13.62 -3.09 -11.47
CA ARG A 264 14.14 -1.80 -10.94
C ARG A 264 13.31 -1.31 -9.76
N ALA A 265 11.98 -1.34 -9.86
CA ALA A 265 11.08 -0.97 -8.79
C ALA A 265 11.27 -1.84 -7.54
N TRP A 266 11.53 -3.16 -7.71
CA TRP A 266 11.87 -4.06 -6.60
C TRP A 266 13.03 -3.53 -5.75
N VAL A 267 14.14 -3.21 -6.40
CA VAL A 267 15.34 -2.70 -5.70
C VAL A 267 15.06 -1.38 -4.99
N ASP A 268 14.32 -0.49 -5.64
CA ASP A 268 14.01 0.84 -5.11
C ASP A 268 12.99 0.81 -3.96
N THR A 269 12.13 -0.22 -3.90
CA THR A 269 11.12 -0.35 -2.87
C THR A 269 11.61 -1.05 -1.59
N LEU A 270 12.56 -1.99 -1.72
CA LEU A 270 13.08 -2.77 -0.58
C LEU A 270 13.42 -1.95 0.68
N PRO A 271 14.14 -0.81 0.60
CA PRO A 271 14.50 -0.02 1.78
C PRO A 271 13.33 0.73 2.41
N ARG A 272 12.17 0.77 1.77
CA ARG A 272 10.99 1.57 2.14
C ARG A 272 9.94 0.79 2.91
N PHE A 273 10.02 -0.53 2.90
CA PHE A 273 9.09 -1.37 3.67
C PHE A 273 9.22 -1.14 5.17
N ALA A 274 8.10 -1.14 5.84
CA ALA A 274 8.04 -1.05 7.30
C ALA A 274 8.64 -2.33 7.91
N LYS A 275 9.81 -2.22 8.54
CA LYS A 275 10.51 -3.37 9.17
C LYS A 275 9.78 -3.92 10.41
N ARG A 276 8.90 -3.14 10.98
CA ARG A 276 7.97 -3.50 12.05
C ARG A 276 6.57 -3.05 11.64
N PRO A 277 5.89 -3.82 10.79
CA PRO A 277 4.64 -3.40 10.16
C PRO A 277 3.53 -3.01 11.13
N SER A 278 3.43 -3.69 12.29
CA SER A 278 2.42 -3.38 13.31
C SER A 278 2.68 -2.05 14.04
N ALA A 279 3.94 -1.61 14.15
CA ALA A 279 4.31 -0.41 14.91
C ALA A 279 3.56 0.83 14.42
N LEU A 280 3.15 1.67 15.35
CA LEU A 280 2.44 2.92 15.10
C LEU A 280 3.27 4.11 15.59
N ASP A 281 3.65 5.00 14.65
CA ASP A 281 4.18 6.32 14.99
C ASP A 281 3.00 7.30 15.20
N GLU A 282 2.42 7.31 16.38
CA GLU A 282 1.30 8.20 16.73
C GLU A 282 1.63 9.67 16.44
N GLY A 283 2.88 10.09 16.68
CA GLY A 283 3.31 11.46 16.41
C GLY A 283 3.26 11.82 14.92
N ARG A 284 3.55 10.87 14.02
CA ARG A 284 3.41 11.05 12.55
C ARG A 284 1.95 11.25 12.18
N TYR A 285 1.06 10.39 12.68
CA TYR A 285 -0.38 10.46 12.43
C TYR A 285 -0.98 11.75 12.98
N GLN A 286 -0.61 12.15 14.20
CA GLN A 286 -1.05 13.40 14.82
C GLN A 286 -0.61 14.62 13.99
N ARG A 287 0.68 14.73 13.62
CA ARG A 287 1.19 15.86 12.80
C ARG A 287 0.51 15.93 11.44
N PHE A 288 0.21 14.77 10.84
CA PHE A 288 -0.47 14.76 9.54
C PHE A 288 -1.95 15.19 9.68
N ALA A 289 -2.66 14.76 10.72
CA ALA A 289 -4.01 15.22 11.02
C ALA A 289 -4.05 16.75 11.27
N GLU A 290 -3.11 17.28 12.04
CA GLU A 290 -2.97 18.72 12.28
C GLU A 290 -2.71 19.50 10.97
N PHE A 291 -1.87 18.97 10.11
CA PHE A 291 -1.63 19.52 8.76
C PHE A 291 -2.92 19.54 7.94
N MET A 292 -3.68 18.47 7.90
CA MET A 292 -4.94 18.40 7.15
C MET A 292 -5.96 19.39 7.69
N ALA A 293 -6.12 19.48 9.01
CA ALA A 293 -7.04 20.45 9.65
C ALA A 293 -6.61 21.90 9.37
N ALA A 294 -5.32 22.22 9.47
CA ALA A 294 -4.79 23.55 9.19
C ALA A 294 -4.98 23.99 7.73
N ASN A 295 -5.15 23.04 6.80
CA ASN A 295 -5.41 23.29 5.39
C ASN A 295 -6.88 23.13 4.99
N GLY A 296 -7.79 22.90 5.96
CA GLY A 296 -9.23 22.77 5.71
C GLY A 296 -9.62 21.48 4.97
N LEU A 297 -8.79 20.44 5.06
CA LEU A 297 -9.00 19.14 4.43
C LEU A 297 -9.82 18.18 5.31
N ILE A 298 -9.81 18.45 6.60
CA ILE A 298 -10.66 17.83 7.62
C ILE A 298 -11.14 18.91 8.59
N ASP A 299 -12.30 18.69 9.22
CA ASP A 299 -12.94 19.68 10.10
C ASP A 299 -12.26 19.80 11.46
N GLU A 300 -11.76 18.68 12.02
CA GLU A 300 -11.12 18.60 13.33
C GLU A 300 -10.05 17.51 13.41
N VAL A 301 -9.19 17.58 14.41
CA VAL A 301 -8.21 16.53 14.71
C VAL A 301 -8.82 15.58 15.74
N VAL A 302 -9.12 14.36 15.31
CA VAL A 302 -9.61 13.31 16.22
C VAL A 302 -8.43 12.53 16.84
N PRO A 303 -8.60 11.94 18.06
CA PRO A 303 -7.54 11.14 18.69
C PRO A 303 -7.06 9.98 17.80
N VAL A 304 -5.74 9.77 17.71
CA VAL A 304 -5.12 8.77 16.83
C VAL A 304 -5.64 7.36 17.13
N GLU A 305 -5.84 7.02 18.40
CA GLU A 305 -6.35 5.73 18.85
C GLU A 305 -7.77 5.41 18.33
N SER A 306 -8.52 6.40 17.89
CA SER A 306 -9.86 6.20 17.31
C SER A 306 -9.80 5.55 15.94
N TYR A 307 -8.70 5.74 15.16
CA TYR A 307 -8.58 5.28 13.77
C TYR A 307 -7.28 4.53 13.46
N ALA A 308 -6.35 4.41 14.40
CA ALA A 308 -5.12 3.65 14.24
C ALA A 308 -4.81 2.87 15.51
N VAL A 309 -4.23 1.67 15.36
CA VAL A 309 -3.84 0.81 16.49
C VAL A 309 -2.59 0.01 16.13
N GLU A 310 -1.82 -0.34 17.14
CA GLU A 310 -0.77 -1.35 17.05
C GLU A 310 -1.37 -2.71 17.45
N ILE A 311 -1.48 -3.63 16.48
CA ILE A 311 -1.91 -5.02 16.74
C ILE A 311 -0.70 -5.84 17.19
N ARG A 312 -0.90 -6.63 18.27
CA ARG A 312 0.14 -7.49 18.85
C ARG A 312 -0.26 -8.95 18.86
#